data_a9b34e1ee9f38d4b8e497191c0917878
#
_entry.id   a9b34e1ee9f38d4b8e497191c0917878
#
_cell.length_a   1.000
_cell.length_b   1.000
_cell.length_c   1.000
_cell.angle_alpha   90.00
_cell.angle_beta   90.00
_cell.angle_gamma   90.00
#
_symmetry.space_group_name_H-M   'P 1'
#
loop_
_entity.id
_entity.type
_entity.pdbx_description
1 polymer ?
#
loop_
_entity_poly.entity_id
_entity_poly.type
_entity_poly.pdbx_seq_one_letter_code
_entity_poly.pdbx_strand_id
1 'polypeptide(L)'
;MIEMREFLKSRGFTGHPFNTFDADREKNLSKFVVLPPYFESVFGLPEDPQPFLVLGMRGLGKTTLKRMLNERIDERYPGKILPIDYSSFPFTKQKELHEVTLLDHMLELIRHYVKAICSLIDETPTLRANLSSEQKESLFHMCEIFLKEEEKQKHIVNNTKIAKFLLL
;
A
#
# COMPACT_ATOMS: atom_id res chain seq x y z
N MET A 1 1.71 -40.42 -15.97
CA MET A 1 1.72 -38.94 -16.04
C MET A 1 2.02 -38.42 -14.66
N ILE A 2 3.19 -37.77 -14.44
CA ILE A 2 3.56 -37.24 -13.11
C ILE A 2 2.60 -36.06 -12.87
N GLU A 3 1.91 -36.04 -11.73
CA GLU A 3 1.07 -34.90 -11.40
C GLU A 3 1.96 -33.64 -11.25
N MET A 4 1.49 -32.50 -11.75
CA MET A 4 2.18 -31.23 -11.70
C MET A 4 2.70 -30.91 -10.27
N ARG A 5 1.94 -31.31 -9.27
CA ARG A 5 2.28 -31.12 -7.86
C ARG A 5 3.52 -31.92 -7.42
N GLU A 6 3.64 -33.17 -7.90
CA GLU A 6 4.82 -34.01 -7.62
C GLU A 6 6.05 -33.52 -8.35
N PHE A 7 5.88 -33.09 -9.61
CA PHE A 7 6.95 -32.47 -10.38
C PHE A 7 7.49 -31.22 -9.68
N LEU A 8 6.63 -30.31 -9.23
CA LEU A 8 7.05 -29.10 -8.52
C LEU A 8 7.77 -29.42 -7.20
N LYS A 9 7.26 -30.39 -6.42
CA LYS A 9 7.92 -30.85 -5.20
C LYS A 9 9.31 -31.43 -5.47
N SER A 10 9.47 -32.23 -6.52
CA SER A 10 10.78 -32.81 -6.90
C SER A 10 11.81 -31.73 -7.29
N ARG A 11 11.36 -30.53 -7.65
CA ARG A 11 12.18 -29.35 -7.96
C ARG A 11 12.34 -28.38 -6.79
N GLY A 12 11.91 -28.78 -5.58
CA GLY A 12 12.07 -27.98 -4.36
C GLY A 12 11.00 -26.90 -4.13
N PHE A 13 9.94 -26.87 -4.95
CA PHE A 13 8.85 -25.93 -4.74
C PHE A 13 7.92 -26.43 -3.62
N THR A 14 7.64 -25.57 -2.65
CA THR A 14 6.69 -25.84 -1.56
C THR A 14 5.24 -25.58 -1.96
N GLY A 15 5.01 -24.91 -3.09
CA GLY A 15 3.70 -24.58 -3.65
C GLY A 15 3.76 -24.37 -5.16
N HIS A 16 2.62 -24.08 -5.77
CA HIS A 16 2.53 -23.78 -7.20
C HIS A 16 2.91 -22.33 -7.45
N PRO A 17 4.05 -22.02 -8.14
CA PRO A 17 4.54 -20.65 -8.31
C PRO A 17 3.67 -19.80 -9.25
N PHE A 18 2.75 -20.43 -9.97
CA PHE A 18 1.85 -19.76 -10.94
C PHE A 18 0.39 -19.99 -10.56
N ASN A 19 0.08 -19.98 -9.27
CA ASN A 19 -1.27 -20.23 -8.78
C ASN A 19 -2.22 -19.07 -9.10
N THR A 20 -1.67 -17.85 -9.22
CA THR A 20 -2.40 -16.65 -9.60
C THR A 20 -1.66 -15.90 -10.71
N PHE A 21 -2.40 -15.21 -11.57
CA PHE A 21 -1.82 -14.32 -12.60
C PHE A 21 -1.67 -12.87 -12.09
N ASP A 22 -2.12 -12.62 -10.86
CA ASP A 22 -2.15 -11.31 -10.25
C ASP A 22 -1.14 -11.26 -9.09
N ALA A 23 -0.12 -10.43 -9.21
CA ALA A 23 0.89 -10.26 -8.19
C ALA A 23 0.30 -9.83 -6.84
N ASP A 24 -0.79 -9.06 -6.82
CA ASP A 24 -1.41 -8.60 -5.58
C ASP A 24 -2.12 -9.74 -4.81
N ARG A 25 -2.45 -10.84 -5.49
CA ARG A 25 -3.10 -12.01 -4.90
C ARG A 25 -2.12 -13.14 -4.53
N GLU A 26 -0.86 -13.08 -4.97
CA GLU A 26 0.12 -14.13 -4.70
C GLU A 26 0.72 -13.95 -3.30
N LYS A 27 0.39 -14.85 -2.38
CA LYS A 27 0.79 -14.77 -0.97
C LYS A 27 2.29 -15.02 -0.73
N ASN A 28 2.95 -15.74 -1.63
CA ASN A 28 4.35 -16.14 -1.50
C ASN A 28 5.22 -15.52 -2.60
N LEU A 29 4.88 -14.34 -3.06
CA LEU A 29 5.53 -13.72 -4.21
C LEU A 29 7.05 -13.64 -4.03
N SER A 30 7.53 -13.20 -2.88
CA SER A 30 8.96 -13.07 -2.55
C SER A 30 9.75 -14.38 -2.68
N LYS A 31 9.09 -15.54 -2.53
CA LYS A 31 9.75 -16.85 -2.67
C LYS A 31 10.01 -17.27 -4.12
N PHE A 32 9.32 -16.66 -5.07
CA PHE A 32 9.36 -17.04 -6.49
C PHE A 32 9.93 -15.98 -7.40
N VAL A 33 9.98 -14.74 -6.94
CA VAL A 33 10.41 -13.59 -7.73
C VAL A 33 11.92 -13.53 -7.79
N VAL A 34 12.44 -13.39 -8.99
CA VAL A 34 13.83 -13.00 -9.23
C VAL A 34 13.84 -11.47 -9.37
N LEU A 35 14.50 -10.81 -8.44
CA LEU A 35 14.61 -9.35 -8.45
C LEU A 35 15.47 -8.91 -9.65
N PRO A 36 15.06 -7.87 -10.37
CA PRO A 36 15.85 -7.34 -11.48
C PRO A 36 17.15 -6.71 -10.96
N PRO A 37 18.23 -6.67 -11.76
CA PRO A 37 19.52 -6.10 -11.32
C PRO A 37 19.45 -4.65 -10.84
N TYR A 38 18.49 -3.88 -11.35
CA TYR A 38 18.27 -2.47 -10.99
C TYR A 38 17.41 -2.29 -9.72
N PHE A 39 16.98 -3.37 -9.06
CA PHE A 39 16.06 -3.29 -7.92
C PHE A 39 16.60 -2.41 -6.80
N GLU A 40 17.84 -2.61 -6.38
CA GLU A 40 18.46 -1.83 -5.31
C GLU A 40 18.62 -0.34 -5.69
N SER A 41 18.82 -0.03 -6.97
CA SER A 41 18.84 1.36 -7.44
C SER A 41 17.46 2.02 -7.34
N VAL A 42 16.39 1.30 -7.66
CA VAL A 42 15.01 1.81 -7.54
C VAL A 42 14.60 1.92 -6.06
N PHE A 43 15.07 1.00 -5.22
CA PHE A 43 14.81 1.03 -3.78
C PHE A 43 15.44 2.28 -3.15
N GLY A 44 16.67 2.63 -3.55
CA GLY A 44 17.38 3.84 -3.11
C GLY A 44 17.71 3.86 -1.62
N LEU A 45 17.94 5.08 -1.14
CA LEU A 45 18.22 5.37 0.27
C LEU A 45 17.19 6.41 0.77
N PRO A 46 16.57 6.19 1.93
CA PRO A 46 15.63 7.16 2.50
C PRO A 46 16.24 8.53 2.79
N GLU A 47 17.54 8.56 3.07
CA GLU A 47 18.30 9.77 3.36
C GLU A 47 18.63 10.58 2.10
N ASP A 48 18.62 9.94 0.93
CA ASP A 48 18.86 10.56 -0.38
C ASP A 48 17.84 10.03 -1.39
N PRO A 49 16.57 10.42 -1.27
CA PRO A 49 15.49 9.90 -2.11
C PRO A 49 15.64 10.41 -3.55
N GLN A 50 15.72 9.48 -4.50
CA GLN A 50 15.76 9.78 -5.92
C GLN A 50 14.44 9.37 -6.60
N PRO A 51 13.88 10.21 -7.49
CA PRO A 51 12.72 9.84 -8.27
C PRO A 51 13.10 8.81 -9.33
N PHE A 52 12.34 7.73 -9.43
CA PHE A 52 12.50 6.72 -10.48
C PHE A 52 11.23 6.56 -11.29
N LEU A 53 11.40 6.39 -12.60
CA LEU A 53 10.33 6.07 -13.52
C LEU A 53 10.56 4.68 -14.11
N VAL A 54 9.67 3.74 -13.76
CA VAL A 54 9.71 2.38 -14.30
C VAL A 54 8.66 2.24 -15.38
N LEU A 55 9.14 2.20 -16.64
CA LEU A 55 8.32 2.02 -17.82
C LEU A 55 8.33 0.55 -18.27
N GLY A 56 7.21 0.10 -18.79
CA GLY A 56 7.10 -1.24 -19.34
C GLY A 56 5.67 -1.56 -19.77
N MET A 57 5.53 -2.49 -20.71
CA MET A 57 4.24 -2.99 -21.17
C MET A 57 3.50 -3.71 -20.04
N ARG A 58 2.20 -3.97 -20.25
CA ARG A 58 1.41 -4.80 -19.35
C ARG A 58 2.05 -6.19 -19.23
N GLY A 59 2.09 -6.73 -18.02
CA GLY A 59 2.67 -8.06 -17.75
C GLY A 59 4.18 -8.07 -17.43
N LEU A 60 4.92 -6.95 -17.58
CA LEU A 60 6.35 -6.89 -17.28
C LEU A 60 6.69 -6.73 -15.78
N GLY A 61 5.79 -7.11 -14.89
CA GLY A 61 6.09 -7.20 -13.47
C GLY A 61 6.16 -5.88 -12.68
N LYS A 62 5.58 -4.77 -13.21
CA LYS A 62 5.56 -3.48 -12.46
C LYS A 62 4.88 -3.60 -11.10
N THR A 63 3.74 -4.29 -11.02
CA THR A 63 3.04 -4.56 -9.76
C THR A 63 3.88 -5.45 -8.83
N THR A 64 4.55 -6.44 -9.40
CA THR A 64 5.49 -7.30 -8.65
C THR A 64 6.61 -6.45 -8.05
N LEU A 65 7.24 -5.59 -8.86
CA LEU A 65 8.30 -4.68 -8.39
C LEU A 65 7.81 -3.78 -7.24
N LYS A 66 6.63 -3.17 -7.38
CA LYS A 66 6.02 -2.34 -6.33
C LYS A 66 5.86 -3.13 -5.03
N ARG A 67 5.32 -4.35 -5.09
CA ARG A 67 5.18 -5.20 -3.90
C ARG A 67 6.51 -5.56 -3.27
N MET A 68 7.50 -5.92 -4.07
CA MET A 68 8.84 -6.24 -3.56
C MET A 68 9.50 -5.02 -2.91
N LEU A 69 9.25 -3.81 -3.41
CA LEU A 69 9.70 -2.57 -2.77
C LEU A 69 9.05 -2.39 -1.40
N ASN A 70 7.74 -2.59 -1.28
CA ASN A 70 7.05 -2.49 0.00
C ASN A 70 7.55 -3.55 1.00
N GLU A 71 7.67 -4.82 0.59
CA GLU A 71 8.24 -5.87 1.45
C GLU A 71 9.67 -5.54 1.90
N ARG A 72 10.49 -4.96 1.01
CA ARG A 72 11.85 -4.52 1.35
C ARG A 72 11.87 -3.33 2.32
N ILE A 73 10.90 -2.41 2.23
CA ILE A 73 10.73 -1.32 3.20
C ILE A 73 10.44 -1.90 4.58
N ASP A 74 9.49 -2.83 4.68
CA ASP A 74 9.12 -3.45 5.93
C ASP A 74 10.28 -4.23 6.57
N GLU A 75 11.10 -4.90 5.75
CA GLU A 75 12.28 -5.63 6.20
C GLU A 75 13.41 -4.71 6.71
N ARG A 76 13.76 -3.66 5.94
CA ARG A 76 14.91 -2.80 6.25
C ARG A 76 14.58 -1.66 7.21
N TYR A 77 13.34 -1.17 7.16
CA TYR A 77 12.92 0.04 7.89
C TYR A 77 11.60 -0.18 8.65
N PRO A 78 11.50 -1.22 9.48
CA PRO A 78 10.25 -1.58 10.13
C PRO A 78 9.69 -0.41 10.95
N GLY A 79 8.49 0.03 10.60
CA GLY A 79 7.80 1.13 11.28
C GLY A 79 8.41 2.53 11.11
N LYS A 80 9.42 2.70 10.25
CA LYS A 80 10.07 4.00 10.00
C LYS A 80 9.62 4.67 8.72
N ILE A 81 9.15 3.89 7.75
CA ILE A 81 8.70 4.38 6.43
C ILE A 81 7.27 3.89 6.21
N LEU A 82 6.38 4.81 5.87
CA LEU A 82 5.02 4.51 5.49
C LEU A 82 4.90 4.57 3.96
N PRO A 83 4.78 3.43 3.26
CA PRO A 83 4.58 3.42 1.83
C PRO A 83 3.17 3.93 1.48
N ILE A 84 3.09 4.83 0.51
CA ILE A 84 1.81 5.36 0.01
C ILE A 84 1.63 4.89 -1.42
N ASP A 85 0.62 4.07 -1.65
CA ASP A 85 0.23 3.62 -2.98
C ASP A 85 -0.74 4.62 -3.61
N TYR A 86 -0.26 5.40 -4.57
CA TYR A 86 -1.08 6.28 -5.38
C TYR A 86 -1.36 5.62 -6.73
N SER A 87 -2.29 4.67 -6.75
CA SER A 87 -2.68 3.91 -7.93
C SER A 87 -4.03 4.32 -8.53
N SER A 88 -4.84 5.09 -7.79
CA SER A 88 -6.11 5.61 -8.26
C SER A 88 -5.99 7.06 -8.70
N PHE A 89 -6.33 7.33 -9.95
CA PHE A 89 -6.42 8.70 -10.44
C PHE A 89 -7.70 9.38 -9.94
N PRO A 90 -7.70 10.73 -9.78
CA PRO A 90 -8.87 11.48 -9.35
C PRO A 90 -9.95 11.58 -10.46
N PHE A 91 -10.08 10.52 -11.26
CA PHE A 91 -11.16 10.42 -12.25
C PHE A 91 -12.47 10.17 -11.52
N THR A 92 -13.27 11.20 -11.41
CA THR A 92 -14.70 11.04 -11.14
C THR A 92 -15.41 10.82 -12.48
N LYS A 93 -16.56 10.15 -12.46
CA LYS A 93 -17.44 10.01 -13.63
C LYS A 93 -17.84 11.37 -14.26
N GLN A 94 -17.47 12.48 -13.64
CA GLN A 94 -17.83 13.84 -13.98
C GLN A 94 -16.70 14.66 -14.58
N LYS A 95 -15.43 14.18 -14.49
CA LYS A 95 -14.27 14.90 -15.05
C LYS A 95 -13.63 14.07 -16.16
N GLU A 96 -13.41 14.68 -17.30
CA GLU A 96 -12.57 14.11 -18.34
C GLU A 96 -11.08 14.30 -18.01
N LEU A 97 -10.20 13.54 -18.68
CA LEU A 97 -8.76 13.52 -18.39
C LEU A 97 -8.13 14.93 -18.46
N HIS A 98 -8.56 15.76 -19.40
CA HIS A 98 -8.02 17.11 -19.58
C HIS A 98 -8.53 18.13 -18.54
N GLU A 99 -9.55 17.77 -17.76
CA GLU A 99 -10.10 18.60 -16.69
C GLU A 99 -9.44 18.34 -15.33
N VAL A 100 -8.62 17.29 -15.24
CA VAL A 100 -7.91 16.92 -14.01
C VAL A 100 -6.74 17.87 -13.80
N THR A 101 -6.77 18.58 -12.70
CA THR A 101 -5.77 19.59 -12.32
C THR A 101 -4.71 18.99 -11.37
N LEU A 102 -3.60 19.70 -11.20
CA LEU A 102 -2.61 19.37 -10.18
C LEU A 102 -3.22 19.34 -8.78
N LEU A 103 -4.17 20.23 -8.50
CA LEU A 103 -4.88 20.28 -7.22
C LEU A 103 -5.66 18.99 -6.97
N ASP A 104 -6.33 18.44 -7.99
CA ASP A 104 -7.05 17.17 -7.88
C ASP A 104 -6.10 16.02 -7.50
N HIS A 105 -4.90 15.98 -8.10
CA HIS A 105 -3.86 15.00 -7.75
C HIS A 105 -3.36 15.20 -6.32
N MET A 106 -3.12 16.44 -5.88
CA MET A 106 -2.67 16.72 -4.52
C MET A 106 -3.71 16.29 -3.48
N LEU A 107 -4.98 16.61 -3.70
CA LEU A 107 -6.08 16.21 -2.81
C LEU A 107 -6.20 14.66 -2.73
N GLU A 108 -6.08 13.99 -3.86
CA GLU A 108 -6.13 12.53 -3.90
C GLU A 108 -4.91 11.91 -3.20
N LEU A 109 -3.71 12.48 -3.36
CA LEU A 109 -2.50 12.04 -2.66
C LEU A 109 -2.66 12.21 -1.14
N ILE A 110 -3.18 13.35 -0.68
CA ILE A 110 -3.46 13.59 0.75
C ILE A 110 -4.47 12.56 1.26
N ARG A 111 -5.50 12.25 0.49
CA ARG A 111 -6.47 11.21 0.86
C ARG A 111 -5.81 9.85 1.04
N HIS A 112 -4.94 9.44 0.11
CA HIS A 112 -4.19 8.18 0.24
C HIS A 112 -3.26 8.18 1.46
N TYR A 113 -2.63 9.31 1.75
CA TYR A 113 -1.81 9.49 2.95
C TYR A 113 -2.63 9.30 4.23
N VAL A 114 -3.79 9.96 4.33
CA VAL A 114 -4.68 9.80 5.50
C VAL A 114 -5.14 8.35 5.66
N LYS A 115 -5.50 7.67 4.56
CA LYS A 115 -5.85 6.24 4.59
C LYS A 115 -4.70 5.37 5.09
N ALA A 116 -3.49 5.61 4.61
CA ALA A 116 -2.32 4.85 5.02
C ALA A 116 -2.03 5.02 6.53
N ILE A 117 -2.15 6.25 7.06
CA ILE A 117 -2.02 6.51 8.50
C ILE A 117 -3.11 5.77 9.29
N CYS A 118 -4.37 5.85 8.86
CA CYS A 118 -5.46 5.15 9.53
C CYS A 118 -5.21 3.63 9.58
N SER A 119 -4.79 3.04 8.46
CA SER A 119 -4.47 1.61 8.40
C SER A 119 -3.31 1.25 9.33
N LEU A 120 -2.24 2.04 9.36
CA LEU A 120 -1.11 1.85 10.26
C LEU A 120 -1.52 1.88 11.73
N ILE A 121 -2.37 2.83 12.11
CA ILE A 121 -2.87 2.96 13.48
C ILE A 121 -3.78 1.77 13.85
N ASP A 122 -4.59 1.30 12.90
CA ASP A 122 -5.47 0.14 13.11
C ASP A 122 -4.67 -1.16 13.30
N GLU A 123 -3.57 -1.31 12.55
CA GLU A 123 -2.69 -2.49 12.59
C GLU A 123 -1.71 -2.45 13.77
N THR A 124 -1.49 -1.26 14.38
CA THR A 124 -0.49 -1.07 15.44
C THR A 124 -1.14 -0.56 16.74
N PRO A 125 -1.65 -1.45 17.61
CA PRO A 125 -2.32 -1.06 18.85
C PRO A 125 -1.47 -0.20 19.80
N THR A 126 -0.16 -0.41 19.81
CA THR A 126 0.79 0.37 20.62
C THR A 126 0.90 1.80 20.14
N LEU A 127 0.95 2.03 18.83
CA LEU A 127 0.95 3.36 18.23
C LEU A 127 -0.33 4.10 18.59
N ARG A 128 -1.47 3.41 18.44
CA ARG A 128 -2.79 3.94 18.79
C ARG A 128 -2.89 4.38 20.25
N ALA A 129 -2.35 3.58 21.19
CA ALA A 129 -2.37 3.88 22.61
C ALA A 129 -1.52 5.11 22.97
N ASN A 130 -0.45 5.36 22.19
CA ASN A 130 0.51 6.43 22.43
C ASN A 130 0.12 7.78 21.78
N LEU A 131 -0.94 7.82 20.97
CA LEU A 131 -1.40 9.08 20.39
C LEU A 131 -1.96 10.03 21.47
N SER A 132 -1.49 11.30 21.45
CA SER A 132 -2.03 12.35 22.28
C SER A 132 -3.47 12.71 21.86
N SER A 133 -4.21 13.38 22.73
CA SER A 133 -5.57 13.87 22.41
C SER A 133 -5.55 14.82 21.21
N GLU A 134 -4.58 15.71 21.12
CA GLU A 134 -4.40 16.64 20.01
C GLU A 134 -4.11 15.91 18.69
N GLN A 135 -3.27 14.88 18.70
CA GLN A 135 -2.99 14.05 17.51
C GLN A 135 -4.24 13.31 17.03
N LYS A 136 -5.04 12.79 17.96
CA LYS A 136 -6.31 12.13 17.66
C LYS A 136 -7.31 13.09 17.01
N GLU A 137 -7.45 14.28 17.58
CA GLU A 137 -8.34 15.32 17.06
C GLU A 137 -7.91 15.76 15.65
N SER A 138 -6.61 16.00 15.46
CA SER A 138 -6.05 16.33 14.14
C SER A 138 -6.30 15.24 13.11
N LEU A 139 -6.11 13.97 13.49
CA LEU A 139 -6.39 12.84 12.61
C LEU A 139 -7.88 12.75 12.27
N PHE A 140 -8.75 12.96 13.25
CA PHE A 140 -10.19 12.97 13.02
C PHE A 140 -10.59 14.06 12.01
N HIS A 141 -10.09 15.27 12.15
CA HIS A 141 -10.34 16.36 11.21
C HIS A 141 -9.82 16.03 9.81
N MET A 142 -8.63 15.43 9.68
CA MET A 142 -8.12 14.97 8.39
C MET A 142 -9.02 13.91 7.76
N CYS A 143 -9.53 12.95 8.53
CA CYS A 143 -10.47 11.95 8.06
C CYS A 143 -11.78 12.60 7.57
N GLU A 144 -12.33 13.56 8.32
CA GLU A 144 -13.56 14.25 7.96
C GLU A 144 -13.43 15.05 6.65
N ILE A 145 -12.28 15.68 6.43
CA ILE A 145 -12.04 16.53 5.25
C ILE A 145 -11.71 15.67 4.01
N PHE A 146 -10.85 14.67 4.14
CA PHE A 146 -10.23 14.02 2.98
C PHE A 146 -10.79 12.64 2.64
N LEU A 147 -11.43 11.93 3.58
CA LEU A 147 -11.98 10.60 3.28
C LEU A 147 -13.39 10.69 2.69
N LYS A 148 -13.70 9.77 1.77
CA LYS A 148 -15.06 9.56 1.25
C LYS A 148 -15.92 8.88 2.30
N GLU A 149 -17.23 9.05 2.23
CA GLU A 149 -18.17 8.46 3.22
C GLU A 149 -18.01 6.94 3.38
N GLU A 150 -17.79 6.21 2.29
CA GLU A 150 -17.55 4.76 2.33
C GLU A 150 -16.25 4.41 3.07
N GLU A 151 -15.22 5.24 2.94
CA GLU A 151 -13.92 5.08 3.61
C GLU A 151 -14.02 5.47 5.08
N LYS A 152 -14.74 6.55 5.39
CA LYS A 152 -15.07 6.94 6.77
C LYS A 152 -15.78 5.81 7.50
N GLN A 153 -16.80 5.23 6.89
CA GLN A 153 -17.50 4.09 7.46
C GLN A 153 -16.58 2.90 7.75
N LYS A 154 -15.67 2.57 6.85
CA LYS A 154 -14.72 1.47 7.04
C LYS A 154 -13.78 1.71 8.23
N HIS A 155 -13.30 2.93 8.39
CA HIS A 155 -12.37 3.31 9.45
C HIS A 155 -13.08 3.77 10.75
N ILE A 156 -14.30 4.31 10.65
CA ILE A 156 -15.10 4.75 11.81
C ILE A 156 -15.99 3.64 12.35
N VAL A 157 -16.61 2.79 11.52
CA VAL A 157 -17.54 1.73 11.95
C VAL A 157 -16.80 0.48 12.44
N ASN A 158 -15.70 0.09 11.85
CA ASN A 158 -14.80 -0.89 12.49
C ASN A 158 -14.15 -0.30 13.76
N ASN A 159 -14.26 0.99 13.95
CA ASN A 159 -13.79 1.77 15.08
C ASN A 159 -14.93 2.53 15.79
N THR A 160 -16.05 1.88 16.08
CA THR A 160 -16.89 2.30 17.23
C THR A 160 -16.01 2.53 18.47
N LYS A 161 -14.80 2.00 18.47
CA LYS A 161 -13.73 2.29 19.43
C LYS A 161 -13.00 3.61 19.15
N ILE A 162 -12.79 4.08 17.88
CA ILE A 162 -12.20 5.42 17.64
C ILE A 162 -13.24 6.51 17.93
N ALA A 163 -14.48 6.38 17.49
CA ALA A 163 -15.53 7.35 17.85
C ALA A 163 -15.82 7.38 19.35
N LYS A 164 -15.88 6.22 20.04
CA LYS A 164 -15.93 6.16 21.51
C LYS A 164 -14.65 6.63 22.19
N PHE A 165 -13.51 6.51 21.53
CA PHE A 165 -12.22 6.89 22.07
C PHE A 165 -11.90 8.37 21.87
N LEU A 166 -12.57 9.03 20.92
CA LEU A 166 -12.50 10.49 20.69
C LEU A 166 -13.57 11.26 21.47
N LEU A 167 -14.61 10.56 21.99
CA LEU A 167 -15.69 11.14 22.80
C LEU A 167 -15.54 10.89 24.32
N LEU A 168 -14.46 10.23 24.75
CA LEU A 168 -14.01 10.11 26.14
C LEU A 168 -12.66 10.78 26.34
#